data_c00492368d3bb87cf02fbea885f8b6c7
#
_entry.id   c00492368d3bb87cf02fbea885f8b6c7
#
_cell.length_a   1.000
_cell.length_b   1.000
_cell.length_c   1.000
_cell.angle_alpha   90.00
_cell.angle_beta   90.00
_cell.angle_gamma   90.00
#
_symmetry.space_group_name_H-M   'P 1'
#
loop_
_entity.id
_entity.type
_entity.pdbx_description
1 polymer ?
#
loop_
_entity_poly.entity_id
_entity_poly.type
_entity_poly.pdbx_seq_one_letter_code
_entity_poly.pdbx_strand_id
1 'polypeptide(L)'
;FIHLIVSTDSEEIAAIAKECGASVPFMRPDELAQDHIWSRDALKHAVLASEEHYGVVYDYVAELPCVAPLRTSRHIVEAMTKLITTEADSVTSLTSVEDKHPVRMKRIDNDQIKDFTTEFPEGEGSRRQDLEPCYIRNGAIFAMTRECIIDWFSRHGKDCRPYLMPENCSVNIDTFI
;
A
#
# COMPACT_ATOMS: atom_id res chain seq x y z
N PHE A 1 18.21 -1.10 2.54
CA PHE A 1 17.55 0.01 3.27
C PHE A 1 18.55 0.67 4.21
N ILE A 2 18.50 2.00 4.30
CA ILE A 2 19.37 2.78 5.19
C ILE A 2 18.68 2.99 6.53
N HIS A 3 17.39 3.37 6.51
CA HIS A 3 16.61 3.66 7.71
C HIS A 3 15.26 2.93 7.69
N LEU A 4 14.83 2.45 8.85
CA LEU A 4 13.48 1.95 9.12
C LEU A 4 12.82 2.90 10.11
N ILE A 5 11.82 3.66 9.64
CA ILE A 5 11.18 4.73 10.39
C ILE A 5 9.74 4.36 10.72
N VAL A 6 9.31 4.61 11.94
CA VAL A 6 7.90 4.63 12.31
C VAL A 6 7.48 6.07 12.57
N SER A 7 6.46 6.54 11.83
CA SER A 7 5.84 7.84 12.01
C SER A 7 4.53 7.65 12.77
N THR A 8 4.44 8.16 13.98
CA THR A 8 3.28 8.07 14.86
C THR A 8 3.15 9.31 15.72
N ASP A 9 1.94 9.62 16.15
CA ASP A 9 1.57 10.64 17.15
C ASP A 9 1.47 10.05 18.56
N SER A 10 1.47 8.71 18.68
CA SER A 10 1.36 8.00 19.96
C SER A 10 2.73 7.68 20.57
N GLU A 11 2.98 8.16 21.78
CA GLU A 11 4.16 7.85 22.58
C GLU A 11 4.28 6.35 22.87
N GLU A 12 3.15 5.66 23.08
CA GLU A 12 3.11 4.21 23.32
C GLU A 12 3.57 3.44 22.08
N ILE A 13 3.03 3.77 20.89
CA ILE A 13 3.44 3.16 19.64
C ILE A 13 4.92 3.45 19.36
N ALA A 14 5.38 4.67 19.64
CA ALA A 14 6.77 5.05 19.47
C ALA A 14 7.71 4.21 20.36
N ALA A 15 7.32 3.94 21.60
CA ALA A 15 8.10 3.10 22.53
C ALA A 15 8.21 1.66 22.02
N ILE A 16 7.08 1.06 21.64
CA ILE A 16 7.03 -0.31 21.09
C ILE A 16 7.85 -0.40 19.79
N ALA A 17 7.75 0.57 18.91
CA ALA A 17 8.51 0.60 17.65
C ALA A 17 10.03 0.59 17.90
N LYS A 18 10.50 1.37 18.88
CA LYS A 18 11.91 1.41 19.28
C LYS A 18 12.36 0.07 19.88
N GLU A 19 11.54 -0.56 20.72
CA GLU A 19 11.84 -1.90 21.25
C GLU A 19 11.94 -2.97 20.15
N CYS A 20 11.15 -2.81 19.06
CA CYS A 20 11.22 -3.67 17.88
C CYS A 20 12.36 -3.31 16.91
N GLY A 21 13.20 -2.32 17.23
CA GLY A 21 14.36 -1.94 16.43
C GLY A 21 14.11 -0.94 15.32
N ALA A 22 12.94 -0.31 15.27
CA ALA A 22 12.67 0.80 14.35
C ALA A 22 13.12 2.13 14.96
N SER A 23 13.41 3.12 14.11
CA SER A 23 13.70 4.49 14.53
C SER A 23 12.42 5.32 14.58
N VAL A 24 12.29 6.17 15.61
CA VAL A 24 11.26 7.19 15.72
C VAL A 24 11.97 8.52 15.97
N PRO A 25 12.52 9.15 14.93
CA PRO A 25 13.34 10.36 15.09
C PRO A 25 12.52 11.62 15.33
N PHE A 26 11.22 11.57 15.09
CA PHE A 26 10.24 12.63 15.30
C PHE A 26 8.89 12.04 15.69
N MET A 27 8.04 12.83 16.33
CA MET A 27 6.62 12.53 16.47
C MET A 27 5.85 13.14 15.30
N ARG A 28 4.81 12.45 14.82
CA ARG A 28 3.92 12.99 13.79
C ARG A 28 3.10 14.12 14.40
N PRO A 29 3.03 15.29 13.75
CA PRO A 29 2.16 16.38 14.20
C PRO A 29 0.68 15.93 14.24
N ASP A 30 -0.05 16.40 15.27
CA ASP A 30 -1.47 16.04 15.51
C ASP A 30 -2.36 16.34 14.30
N GLU A 31 -2.07 17.42 13.57
CA GLU A 31 -2.79 17.79 12.36
C GLU A 31 -2.63 16.78 11.22
N LEU A 32 -1.57 15.94 11.22
CA LEU A 32 -1.33 14.88 10.25
C LEU A 32 -1.78 13.49 10.75
N ALA A 33 -2.37 13.41 11.94
CA ALA A 33 -2.84 12.19 12.56
C ALA A 33 -4.38 12.06 12.56
N GLN A 34 -5.10 13.04 12.01
CA GLN A 34 -6.56 13.06 11.99
C GLN A 34 -7.14 12.09 10.94
N ASP A 35 -8.32 11.53 11.19
CA ASP A 35 -8.99 10.52 10.35
C ASP A 35 -9.23 10.97 8.89
N HIS A 36 -9.39 12.27 8.68
CA HIS A 36 -9.63 12.84 7.35
C HIS A 36 -8.35 13.12 6.55
N ILE A 37 -7.17 12.94 7.16
CA ILE A 37 -5.89 13.21 6.50
C ILE A 37 -5.49 12.04 5.60
N TRP A 38 -5.09 12.36 4.39
CA TRP A 38 -4.61 11.36 3.48
C TRP A 38 -3.24 10.84 3.93
N SER A 39 -3.07 9.53 3.93
CA SER A 39 -1.80 8.89 4.33
C SER A 39 -0.58 9.38 3.54
N ARG A 40 -0.75 9.90 2.32
CA ARG A 40 0.33 10.54 1.55
C ARG A 40 0.86 11.81 2.20
N ASP A 41 0.04 12.58 2.93
CA ASP A 41 0.48 13.78 3.66
C ASP A 41 1.40 13.38 4.82
N ALA A 42 1.00 12.37 5.59
CA ALA A 42 1.81 11.80 6.65
C ALA A 42 3.10 11.17 6.11
N LEU A 43 3.05 10.51 4.95
CA LEU A 43 4.21 9.93 4.30
C LEU A 43 5.20 11.01 3.83
N LYS A 44 4.71 12.06 3.16
CA LYS A 44 5.55 13.20 2.74
C LYS A 44 6.25 13.85 3.92
N HIS A 45 5.52 14.10 5.01
CA HIS A 45 6.10 14.61 6.26
C HIS A 45 7.19 13.67 6.79
N ALA A 46 6.91 12.37 6.87
CA ALA A 46 7.86 11.39 7.38
C ALA A 46 9.16 11.35 6.58
N VAL A 47 9.08 11.45 5.25
CA VAL A 47 10.27 11.52 4.39
C VAL A 47 11.07 12.79 4.67
N LEU A 48 10.46 13.96 4.62
CA LEU A 48 11.15 15.24 4.81
C LEU A 48 11.74 15.37 6.22
N ALA A 49 11.00 14.99 7.26
CA ALA A 49 11.49 15.03 8.64
C ALA A 49 12.66 14.04 8.87
N SER A 50 12.63 12.89 8.19
CA SER A 50 13.75 11.94 8.23
C SER A 50 14.98 12.48 7.50
N GLU A 51 14.81 13.10 6.33
CA GLU A 51 15.89 13.73 5.58
C GLU A 51 16.57 14.85 6.39
N GLU A 52 15.78 15.68 7.06
CA GLU A 52 16.29 16.72 7.96
C GLU A 52 17.04 16.12 9.16
N HIS A 53 16.47 15.11 9.81
CA HIS A 53 17.06 14.49 10.99
C HIS A 53 18.41 13.81 10.70
N TYR A 54 18.51 13.09 9.58
CA TYR A 54 19.70 12.32 9.22
C TYR A 54 20.68 13.06 8.31
N GLY A 55 20.31 14.23 7.80
CA GLY A 55 21.15 15.02 6.88
C GLY A 55 21.37 14.32 5.54
N VAL A 56 20.38 13.60 5.05
CA VAL A 56 20.44 12.82 3.78
C VAL A 56 19.27 13.18 2.88
N VAL A 57 19.36 12.82 1.60
CA VAL A 57 18.23 12.82 0.67
C VAL A 57 18.04 11.40 0.17
N TYR A 58 16.82 10.88 0.23
CA TYR A 58 16.51 9.52 -0.20
C TYR A 58 16.18 9.48 -1.68
N ASP A 59 16.64 8.45 -2.39
CA ASP A 59 16.25 8.19 -3.77
C ASP A 59 14.90 7.46 -3.84
N TYR A 60 14.68 6.54 -2.89
CA TYR A 60 13.52 5.64 -2.86
C TYR A 60 12.91 5.57 -1.46
N VAL A 61 11.60 5.39 -1.44
CA VAL A 61 10.78 5.24 -0.23
C VAL A 61 9.92 3.99 -0.35
N ALA A 62 9.84 3.22 0.73
CA ALA A 62 8.88 2.13 0.86
C ALA A 62 7.92 2.43 2.02
N GLU A 63 6.65 2.66 1.71
CA GLU A 63 5.59 2.73 2.72
C GLU A 63 5.08 1.32 3.00
N LEU A 64 5.08 0.95 4.27
CA LEU A 64 4.74 -0.37 4.75
C LEU A 64 3.60 -0.27 5.78
N PRO A 65 2.31 -0.25 5.34
CA PRO A 65 1.18 -0.19 6.26
C PRO A 65 1.21 -1.33 7.30
N CYS A 66 0.92 -1.01 8.56
CA CYS A 66 0.96 -1.97 9.67
C CYS A 66 -0.16 -3.02 9.60
N VAL A 67 -1.22 -2.74 8.84
CA VAL A 67 -2.38 -3.62 8.65
C VAL A 67 -2.13 -4.88 7.82
N ALA A 68 -0.93 -5.04 7.25
CA ALA A 68 -0.53 -6.21 6.45
C ALA A 68 0.56 -7.05 7.17
N PRO A 69 0.19 -7.84 8.21
CA PRO A 69 1.14 -8.49 9.11
C PRO A 69 1.90 -9.67 8.47
N LEU A 70 1.40 -10.25 7.39
CA LEU A 70 2.01 -11.40 6.72
C LEU A 70 3.02 -11.03 5.63
N ARG A 71 3.30 -9.75 5.48
CA ARG A 71 4.38 -9.26 4.63
C ARG A 71 5.74 -9.69 5.21
N THR A 72 6.62 -10.20 4.36
CA THR A 72 7.97 -10.62 4.74
C THR A 72 9.02 -9.66 4.18
N SER A 73 10.24 -9.72 4.71
CA SER A 73 11.39 -8.97 4.17
C SER A 73 11.67 -9.31 2.70
N ARG A 74 11.45 -10.56 2.30
CA ARG A 74 11.59 -10.98 0.90
C ARG A 74 10.67 -10.20 -0.03
N HIS A 75 9.38 -10.04 0.32
CA HIS A 75 8.42 -9.28 -0.47
C HIS A 75 8.86 -7.81 -0.64
N ILE A 76 9.40 -7.22 0.43
CA ILE A 76 9.90 -5.84 0.40
C ILE A 76 11.10 -5.71 -0.54
N VAL A 77 12.07 -6.62 -0.41
CA VAL A 77 13.28 -6.62 -1.26
C VAL A 77 12.91 -6.82 -2.74
N GLU A 78 12.03 -7.78 -3.05
CA GLU A 78 11.60 -8.04 -4.43
C GLU A 78 10.87 -6.84 -5.05
N ALA A 79 9.96 -6.19 -4.29
CA ALA A 79 9.26 -4.99 -4.76
C ALA A 79 10.22 -3.82 -5.02
N MET A 80 11.17 -3.58 -4.10
CA MET A 80 12.19 -2.54 -4.27
C MET A 80 13.15 -2.84 -5.41
N THR A 81 13.58 -4.10 -5.55
CA THR A 81 14.42 -4.53 -6.68
C THR A 81 13.71 -4.25 -8.00
N LYS A 82 12.41 -4.58 -8.09
CA LYS A 82 11.61 -4.29 -9.28
C LYS A 82 11.56 -2.80 -9.56
N LEU A 83 11.29 -1.96 -8.55
CA LEU A 83 11.28 -0.50 -8.70
C LEU A 83 12.60 0.00 -9.32
N ILE A 84 13.72 -0.41 -8.74
CA ILE A 84 15.05 0.05 -9.15
C ILE A 84 15.43 -0.48 -10.55
N THR A 85 15.22 -1.77 -10.82
CA THR A 85 15.65 -2.38 -12.08
C THR A 85 14.79 -2.02 -13.27
N THR A 86 13.55 -1.60 -13.06
CA THR A 86 12.63 -1.16 -14.11
C THR A 86 12.60 0.35 -14.31
N GLU A 87 13.31 1.09 -13.44
CA GLU A 87 13.30 2.56 -13.43
C GLU A 87 11.87 3.15 -13.38
N ALA A 88 10.93 2.40 -12.79
CA ALA A 88 9.55 2.85 -12.66
C ALA A 88 9.41 3.94 -11.59
N ASP A 89 8.32 4.70 -11.64
CA ASP A 89 8.02 5.71 -10.61
C ASP A 89 7.61 5.07 -9.30
N SER A 90 6.88 3.94 -9.40
CA SER A 90 6.41 3.20 -8.24
C SER A 90 6.16 1.72 -8.52
N VAL A 91 6.10 0.95 -7.44
CA VAL A 91 5.67 -0.46 -7.43
C VAL A 91 4.66 -0.64 -6.30
N THR A 92 3.47 -1.14 -6.64
CA THR A 92 2.40 -1.40 -5.67
C THR A 92 2.15 -2.91 -5.57
N SER A 93 2.04 -3.41 -4.35
CA SER A 93 1.71 -4.81 -4.12
C SER A 93 0.24 -5.11 -4.39
N LEU A 94 0.03 -6.18 -5.14
CA LEU A 94 -1.28 -6.69 -5.55
C LEU A 94 -1.39 -8.18 -5.21
N THR A 95 -2.62 -8.68 -5.15
CA THR A 95 -2.91 -10.11 -5.11
C THR A 95 -4.04 -10.44 -6.09
N SER A 96 -4.13 -11.71 -6.50
CA SER A 96 -5.24 -12.18 -7.32
C SER A 96 -6.56 -12.07 -6.58
N VAL A 97 -7.63 -11.73 -7.26
CA VAL A 97 -8.98 -11.67 -6.65
C VAL A 97 -9.69 -13.01 -6.65
N GLU A 98 -9.18 -14.01 -7.38
CA GLU A 98 -9.74 -15.36 -7.47
C GLU A 98 -11.27 -15.36 -7.69
N ASP A 99 -12.04 -15.86 -6.71
CA ASP A 99 -13.50 -15.90 -6.79
C ASP A 99 -14.18 -14.54 -6.57
N LYS A 100 -13.45 -13.50 -6.16
CA LYS A 100 -13.96 -12.13 -5.97
C LYS A 100 -13.82 -11.27 -7.21
N HIS A 101 -13.86 -11.91 -8.40
CA HIS A 101 -13.74 -11.20 -9.68
C HIS A 101 -14.83 -10.12 -9.83
N PRO A 102 -14.52 -8.94 -10.42
CA PRO A 102 -15.47 -7.85 -10.59
C PRO A 102 -16.79 -8.24 -11.29
N VAL A 103 -16.76 -9.20 -12.21
CA VAL A 103 -17.96 -9.76 -12.85
C VAL A 103 -19.00 -10.30 -11.85
N ARG A 104 -18.54 -10.77 -10.67
CA ARG A 104 -19.39 -11.32 -9.62
C ARG A 104 -19.79 -10.30 -8.56
N MET A 105 -19.30 -9.07 -8.67
CA MET A 105 -19.67 -8.00 -7.74
C MET A 105 -21.09 -7.52 -8.04
N LYS A 106 -21.91 -7.42 -7.00
CA LYS A 106 -23.30 -7.02 -7.09
C LYS A 106 -23.58 -5.79 -6.24
N ARG A 107 -24.59 -5.04 -6.62
CA ARG A 107 -25.22 -4.02 -5.79
C ARG A 107 -26.65 -4.44 -5.45
N ILE A 108 -27.13 -4.02 -4.31
CA ILE A 108 -28.52 -4.22 -3.88
C ILE A 108 -29.25 -2.91 -4.06
N ASP A 109 -30.34 -2.93 -4.80
CA ASP A 109 -31.20 -1.79 -5.04
C ASP A 109 -32.65 -2.22 -4.89
N ASN A 110 -33.38 -1.67 -3.88
CA ASN A 110 -34.76 -2.04 -3.55
C ASN A 110 -34.97 -3.56 -3.42
N ASP A 111 -34.09 -4.25 -2.66
CA ASP A 111 -34.10 -5.71 -2.45
C ASP A 111 -33.90 -6.53 -3.75
N GLN A 112 -33.35 -5.93 -4.79
CA GLN A 112 -33.01 -6.60 -6.05
C GLN A 112 -31.49 -6.62 -6.24
N ILE A 113 -30.98 -7.76 -6.71
CA ILE A 113 -29.57 -7.92 -7.07
C ILE A 113 -29.36 -7.37 -8.49
N LYS A 114 -28.40 -6.46 -8.64
CA LYS A 114 -27.96 -5.91 -9.93
C LYS A 114 -26.45 -6.04 -10.06
N ASP A 115 -25.93 -6.15 -11.27
CA ASP A 115 -24.48 -6.09 -11.50
C ASP A 115 -23.90 -4.77 -10.99
N PHE A 116 -22.74 -4.84 -10.37
CA PHE A 116 -22.07 -3.65 -9.86
C PHE A 116 -21.56 -2.76 -10.99
N THR A 117 -21.01 -3.38 -12.05
CA THR A 117 -20.55 -2.68 -13.25
C THR A 117 -21.37 -3.10 -14.46
N THR A 118 -21.59 -2.18 -15.40
CA THR A 118 -22.21 -2.47 -16.70
C THR A 118 -21.20 -2.94 -17.74
N GLU A 119 -19.92 -2.67 -17.51
CA GLU A 119 -18.82 -3.05 -18.42
C GLU A 119 -18.53 -4.55 -18.38
N PHE A 120 -18.77 -5.17 -17.23
CA PHE A 120 -18.53 -6.59 -17.00
C PHE A 120 -19.77 -7.25 -16.37
N PRO A 121 -20.90 -7.37 -17.12
CA PRO A 121 -22.09 -8.05 -16.60
C PRO A 121 -21.79 -9.56 -16.47
N GLU A 122 -22.30 -10.16 -15.39
CA GLU A 122 -22.22 -11.61 -15.24
C GLU A 122 -23.18 -12.29 -16.21
N GLY A 123 -22.65 -12.85 -17.30
CA GLY A 123 -23.43 -13.66 -18.24
C GLY A 123 -23.70 -15.07 -17.69
N GLU A 124 -24.80 -15.70 -18.14
CA GLU A 124 -25.02 -17.13 -17.87
C GLU A 124 -23.82 -17.95 -18.40
N GLY A 125 -23.18 -18.70 -17.51
CA GLY A 125 -22.05 -19.56 -17.85
C GLY A 125 -20.67 -18.90 -17.83
N SER A 126 -20.51 -17.74 -17.21
CA SER A 126 -19.19 -17.15 -16.96
C SER A 126 -18.34 -18.07 -16.08
N ARG A 127 -17.52 -18.90 -16.73
CA ARG A 127 -16.65 -19.84 -16.00
C ARG A 127 -15.39 -19.11 -15.56
N ARG A 128 -14.89 -19.42 -14.36
CA ARG A 128 -13.68 -18.80 -13.78
C ARG A 128 -12.48 -18.83 -14.74
N GLN A 129 -12.27 -19.93 -15.43
CA GLN A 129 -11.13 -20.09 -16.35
C GLN A 129 -11.24 -19.26 -17.64
N ASP A 130 -12.41 -18.72 -17.93
CA ASP A 130 -12.65 -17.90 -19.12
C ASP A 130 -12.57 -16.39 -18.80
N LEU A 131 -12.45 -16.04 -17.50
CA LEU A 131 -12.36 -14.65 -17.04
C LEU A 131 -10.93 -14.14 -17.18
N GLU A 132 -10.80 -12.88 -17.58
CA GLU A 132 -9.53 -12.19 -17.63
C GLU A 132 -8.94 -12.04 -16.21
N PRO A 133 -7.63 -12.31 -15.99
CA PRO A 133 -7.04 -12.20 -14.67
C PRO A 133 -7.20 -10.80 -14.06
N CYS A 134 -7.75 -10.73 -12.86
CA CYS A 134 -7.92 -9.49 -12.11
C CYS A 134 -7.13 -9.51 -10.81
N TYR A 135 -6.71 -8.34 -10.39
CA TYR A 135 -5.89 -8.15 -9.20
C TYR A 135 -6.45 -7.03 -8.33
N ILE A 136 -6.22 -7.13 -7.03
CA ILE A 136 -6.58 -6.10 -6.06
C ILE A 136 -5.35 -5.66 -5.27
N ARG A 137 -5.30 -4.39 -4.89
CA ARG A 137 -4.28 -3.90 -3.95
C ARG A 137 -4.48 -4.58 -2.59
N ASN A 138 -3.43 -5.19 -2.09
CA ASN A 138 -3.45 -5.84 -0.78
C ASN A 138 -2.95 -4.93 0.37
N GLY A 139 -2.61 -3.68 0.07
CA GLY A 139 -2.17 -2.71 1.08
C GLY A 139 -0.86 -3.05 1.79
N ALA A 140 -0.06 -3.96 1.24
CA ALA A 140 1.13 -4.43 1.93
C ALA A 140 2.38 -3.58 1.65
N ILE A 141 2.61 -3.18 0.40
CA ILE A 141 3.82 -2.46 -0.01
C ILE A 141 3.46 -1.38 -1.04
N PHE A 142 3.91 -0.15 -0.78
CA PHE A 142 3.95 0.93 -1.75
C PHE A 142 5.41 1.41 -1.81
N ALA A 143 6.13 0.98 -2.84
CA ALA A 143 7.49 1.40 -3.10
C ALA A 143 7.48 2.49 -4.18
N MET A 144 8.24 3.56 -4.02
CA MET A 144 8.22 4.69 -4.94
C MET A 144 9.53 5.46 -4.94
N THR A 145 9.75 6.23 -5.98
CA THR A 145 10.83 7.22 -6.00
C THR A 145 10.49 8.38 -5.07
N ARG A 146 11.50 9.07 -4.58
CA ARG A 146 11.34 10.31 -3.81
C ARG A 146 10.53 11.35 -4.59
N GLU A 147 10.86 11.55 -5.86
CA GLU A 147 10.18 12.48 -6.75
C GLU A 147 8.66 12.22 -6.79
N CYS A 148 8.27 10.94 -6.85
CA CYS A 148 6.87 10.52 -6.88
C CYS A 148 6.09 11.06 -5.66
N ILE A 149 6.64 10.94 -4.45
CA ILE A 149 5.93 11.39 -3.23
C ILE A 149 6.15 12.86 -2.91
N ILE A 150 7.32 13.43 -3.16
CA ILE A 150 7.62 14.80 -2.78
C ILE A 150 7.12 15.80 -3.82
N ASP A 151 7.45 15.59 -5.10
CA ASP A 151 7.22 16.55 -6.15
C ASP A 151 5.86 16.36 -6.85
N TRP A 152 5.49 15.10 -7.11
CA TRP A 152 4.19 14.79 -7.75
C TRP A 152 3.08 14.52 -6.74
N PHE A 153 3.41 14.41 -5.47
CA PHE A 153 2.47 14.13 -4.38
C PHE A 153 1.57 12.93 -4.70
N SER A 154 2.20 11.85 -5.19
CA SER A 154 1.54 10.64 -5.63
C SER A 154 2.23 9.40 -5.04
N ARG A 155 1.48 8.31 -4.84
CA ARG A 155 2.01 6.98 -4.52
C ARG A 155 2.25 6.12 -5.76
N HIS A 156 1.73 6.55 -6.90
CA HIS A 156 1.69 5.72 -8.11
C HIS A 156 2.54 6.30 -9.24
N GLY A 157 2.70 7.63 -9.30
CA GLY A 157 3.41 8.27 -10.41
C GLY A 157 2.70 8.07 -11.75
N LYS A 158 3.46 8.06 -12.83
CA LYS A 158 3.00 7.82 -14.19
C LYS A 158 3.24 6.38 -14.64
N ASP A 159 4.39 5.79 -14.25
CA ASP A 159 4.73 4.36 -14.45
C ASP A 159 4.65 3.63 -13.11
N CYS A 160 3.49 3.06 -12.82
CA CYS A 160 3.24 2.25 -11.62
C CYS A 160 3.20 0.77 -11.99
N ARG A 161 4.11 -0.04 -11.43
CA ARG A 161 4.21 -1.46 -11.75
C ARG A 161 3.71 -2.35 -10.64
N PRO A 162 3.10 -3.51 -10.96
CA PRO A 162 2.59 -4.42 -9.96
C PRO A 162 3.72 -5.27 -9.34
N TYR A 163 3.63 -5.53 -8.03
CA TYR A 163 4.32 -6.63 -7.37
C TYR A 163 3.28 -7.63 -6.87
N LEU A 164 3.27 -8.83 -7.45
CA LEU A 164 2.27 -9.84 -7.12
C LEU A 164 2.70 -10.61 -5.86
N MET A 165 1.88 -10.53 -4.81
CA MET A 165 2.03 -11.29 -3.57
C MET A 165 1.09 -12.50 -3.54
N PRO A 166 1.49 -13.62 -2.91
CA PRO A 166 0.59 -14.75 -2.66
C PRO A 166 -0.63 -14.33 -1.84
N GLU A 167 -1.79 -14.94 -2.12
CA GLU A 167 -3.04 -14.63 -1.42
C GLU A 167 -2.93 -14.86 0.09
N ASN A 168 -2.30 -15.96 0.50
CA ASN A 168 -2.08 -16.29 1.90
C ASN A 168 -1.17 -15.31 2.67
N CYS A 169 -0.44 -14.46 1.96
CA CYS A 169 0.37 -13.37 2.54
C CYS A 169 -0.30 -11.99 2.38
N SER A 170 -1.50 -11.94 1.82
CA SER A 170 -2.21 -10.71 1.44
C SER A 170 -3.39 -10.41 2.36
N VAL A 171 -3.27 -10.80 3.62
CA VAL A 171 -4.28 -10.51 4.66
C VAL A 171 -4.12 -9.06 5.11
N ASN A 172 -5.25 -8.34 5.18
CA ASN A 172 -5.34 -6.98 5.70
C ASN A 172 -6.23 -6.97 6.95
N ILE A 173 -5.77 -6.32 8.04
CA ILE A 173 -6.45 -6.25 9.33
C ILE A 173 -6.89 -4.79 9.57
N ASP A 174 -7.95 -4.37 8.89
CA ASP A 174 -8.52 -3.02 9.07
C ASP A 174 -9.65 -3.01 10.11
N THR A 175 -10.23 -4.16 10.45
CA THR A 175 -11.34 -4.29 11.40
C THR A 175 -11.16 -5.52 12.27
N PHE A 176 -11.77 -5.50 13.47
CA PHE A 176 -11.94 -6.72 14.27
C PHE A 176 -12.87 -7.69 13.52
N ILE A 177 -12.42 -8.94 13.38
CA ILE A 177 -13.24 -10.05 12.83
C ILE A 177 -13.98 -10.70 13.97
#